data_8e661d829604387ca0962e143192c97d
#
_entry.id   8e661d829604387ca0962e143192c97d
#
_cell.length_a   1.000
_cell.length_b   1.000
_cell.length_c   1.000
_cell.angle_alpha   90.00
_cell.angle_beta   90.00
_cell.angle_gamma   90.00
#
_symmetry.space_group_name_H-M   'P 1'
#
loop_
_entity.id
_entity.type
_entity.pdbx_description
1 polymer ?
#
loop_
_entity_poly.entity_id
_entity_poly.type
_entity_poly.pdbx_seq_one_letter_code
_entity_poly.pdbx_strand_id
1 'polypeptide(L)'
;MKKIFSIITLCLCTLWVSCSDEEAVTSSLQVVATDGIDFSAASGEGTITVSATEPVTAESNKEWCTTSVEGNVVHVAVTTSSEVTSRIALVTISTGTSSVDVPVVQAGAVTILDEHNLYYCCGYEGGQFNFSFKTNTSYSVDVPEEAAGWLTYTYDTDNNVLRFDVAASADKTPRGAEVKVSSGAKELVLSLSQIEVSLSMIGGNWDMSYYSGAYGQEVSGTGQVGMLSDNLVMIDALGAYYLPLEIGDNGILSVPANVEIGIYGSYTLKSATSLSGGYYSLSVPCVAVPKVKDGKLIYHFGYCSAYTDGVAVEYPMVYAFVGSSAAGWMECYVDLEISKPLN
;
A
#
# COMPACT_ATOMS: atom_id res chain seq x y z
N MET A 1 12.52 22.98 -5.74
CA MET A 1 11.53 23.93 -6.23
C MET A 1 10.81 24.51 -5.03
N LYS A 2 10.31 25.67 -5.02
CA LYS A 2 10.14 26.64 -3.94
C LYS A 2 9.54 26.13 -2.64
N LYS A 3 10.31 26.22 -1.56
CA LYS A 3 9.86 26.07 -0.18
C LYS A 3 8.96 27.26 0.17
N ILE A 4 7.71 26.99 0.53
CA ILE A 4 6.81 28.01 1.09
C ILE A 4 6.98 27.96 2.60
N PHE A 5 7.75 28.90 3.14
CA PHE A 5 7.79 29.21 4.56
C PHE A 5 6.52 29.98 4.90
N SER A 6 5.65 29.39 5.70
CA SER A 6 4.52 30.10 6.29
C SER A 6 5.00 30.78 7.58
N ILE A 7 5.25 32.07 7.51
CA ILE A 7 5.56 32.89 8.68
C ILE A 7 4.22 33.26 9.32
N ILE A 8 3.93 32.69 10.48
CA ILE A 8 2.84 33.14 11.34
C ILE A 8 3.33 34.37 12.10
N THR A 9 2.84 35.52 11.71
CA THR A 9 3.11 36.79 12.38
C THR A 9 2.34 36.84 13.69
N LEU A 10 3.06 36.76 14.81
CA LEU A 10 2.53 36.94 16.17
C LEU A 10 2.18 38.40 16.37
N CYS A 11 0.88 38.69 16.50
CA CYS A 11 0.36 40.06 16.78
C CYS A 11 0.58 40.40 18.26
N LEU A 12 1.52 41.29 18.54
CA LEU A 12 1.84 41.77 19.89
C LEU A 12 0.88 42.93 20.23
N CYS A 13 -0.15 42.68 21.04
CA CYS A 13 -0.98 43.73 21.60
C CYS A 13 -0.33 44.26 22.89
N THR A 14 0.25 45.45 22.82
CA THR A 14 0.72 46.18 24.00
C THR A 14 -0.44 46.93 24.62
N LEU A 15 -0.88 46.54 25.79
CA LEU A 15 -1.78 47.34 26.65
C LEU A 15 -0.94 48.14 27.66
N TRP A 16 -1.03 49.44 27.57
CA TRP A 16 -0.48 50.35 28.58
C TRP A 16 -1.50 50.46 29.74
N VAL A 17 -1.07 50.07 30.93
CA VAL A 17 -1.81 50.36 32.15
C VAL A 17 -0.92 51.15 33.10
N SER A 18 -1.47 52.27 33.58
CA SER A 18 -0.93 53.28 34.46
C SER A 18 -0.68 52.75 35.88
N CYS A 19 0.38 53.26 36.51
CA CYS A 19 0.85 52.99 37.87
C CYS A 19 -0.20 53.21 38.98
N SER A 20 -0.16 52.27 39.96
CA SER A 20 -0.26 52.62 41.40
C SER A 20 0.68 51.64 42.15
N ASP A 21 1.56 52.20 42.98
CA ASP A 21 2.55 51.48 43.80
C ASP A 21 1.84 50.62 44.87
N GLU A 22 1.83 49.33 44.63
CA GLU A 22 1.92 48.26 45.63
C GLU A 22 2.85 47.23 45.02
N GLU A 23 3.89 46.88 45.75
CA GLU A 23 4.77 45.75 45.39
C GLU A 23 3.94 44.45 45.44
N ALA A 24 3.13 44.24 44.40
CA ALA A 24 2.59 42.93 44.11
C ALA A 24 3.79 42.07 43.66
N VAL A 25 4.11 41.08 44.42
CA VAL A 25 4.95 39.98 43.97
C VAL A 25 4.29 39.42 42.73
N THR A 26 4.66 39.94 41.55
CA THR A 26 4.21 39.43 40.29
C THR A 26 4.79 38.04 40.13
N SER A 27 4.01 37.02 40.50
CA SER A 27 4.33 35.65 40.14
C SER A 27 4.34 35.59 38.63
N SER A 28 5.51 35.61 38.02
CA SER A 28 5.67 35.63 36.58
C SER A 28 5.71 34.22 36.07
N LEU A 29 4.56 33.63 35.79
CA LEU A 29 4.52 32.41 35.00
C LEU A 29 4.63 32.80 33.52
N GLN A 30 5.66 32.32 32.85
CA GLN A 30 5.89 32.56 31.43
C GLN A 30 6.41 31.31 30.74
N VAL A 31 5.87 31.00 29.56
CA VAL A 31 6.45 29.97 28.69
C VAL A 31 7.75 30.50 28.07
N VAL A 32 8.84 29.79 28.26
CA VAL A 32 10.18 30.19 27.81
C VAL A 32 10.52 29.45 26.50
N ALA A 33 10.18 28.17 26.42
CA ALA A 33 10.44 27.35 25.25
C ALA A 33 9.44 26.21 25.13
N THR A 34 9.23 25.76 23.91
CA THR A 34 8.50 24.52 23.59
C THR A 34 9.37 23.69 22.66
N ASP A 35 9.42 22.38 22.88
CA ASP A 35 10.13 21.44 22.03
C ASP A 35 9.26 20.20 21.79
N GLY A 36 9.07 19.86 20.50
CA GLY A 36 8.36 18.66 20.09
C GLY A 36 6.88 18.59 20.45
N ILE A 37 6.16 19.72 20.62
CA ILE A 37 4.71 19.74 20.94
C ILE A 37 3.79 19.79 19.72
N ASP A 38 4.33 19.83 18.51
CA ASP A 38 3.65 19.60 17.25
C ASP A 38 3.92 18.15 16.82
N PHE A 39 2.95 17.29 17.07
CA PHE A 39 3.10 15.84 16.87
C PHE A 39 2.61 15.38 15.51
N SER A 40 3.26 14.35 14.96
CA SER A 40 2.66 13.52 13.91
C SER A 40 1.45 12.75 14.47
N ALA A 41 0.80 11.91 13.66
CA ALA A 41 -0.28 11.06 14.15
C ALA A 41 0.21 9.90 15.05
N ALA A 42 1.50 9.59 15.07
CA ALA A 42 2.09 8.64 16.00
C ALA A 42 2.09 9.17 17.44
N SER A 43 2.26 8.26 18.41
CA SER A 43 2.55 8.64 19.77
C SER A 43 3.90 9.38 19.86
N GLY A 44 4.02 10.28 20.80
CA GLY A 44 5.25 11.05 20.97
C GLY A 44 5.32 11.76 22.30
N GLU A 45 6.48 12.32 22.57
CA GLU A 45 6.78 13.10 23.76
C GLU A 45 7.37 14.46 23.37
N GLY A 46 7.04 15.49 24.12
CA GLY A 46 7.56 16.83 23.96
C GLY A 46 7.67 17.55 25.30
N THR A 47 8.21 18.75 25.30
CA THR A 47 8.40 19.53 26.54
C THR A 47 7.96 20.98 26.37
N ILE A 48 7.47 21.56 27.49
CA ILE A 48 7.20 22.99 27.64
C ILE A 48 8.01 23.46 28.83
N THR A 49 8.96 24.35 28.60
CA THR A 49 9.76 24.97 29.67
C THR A 49 9.12 26.30 30.08
N VAL A 50 8.91 26.48 31.35
CA VAL A 50 8.36 27.72 31.92
C VAL A 50 9.34 28.39 32.83
N SER A 51 9.21 29.70 33.01
CA SER A 51 9.82 30.47 34.10
C SER A 51 8.74 30.70 35.14
N ALA A 52 8.97 30.18 36.36
CA ALA A 52 8.04 30.33 37.48
C ALA A 52 8.83 30.39 38.81
N THR A 53 8.35 31.15 39.75
CA THR A 53 8.91 31.25 41.12
C THR A 53 8.17 30.39 42.14
N GLU A 54 6.97 29.93 41.78
CA GLU A 54 6.11 29.05 42.58
C GLU A 54 6.09 27.62 41.95
N PRO A 55 5.66 26.62 42.70
CA PRO A 55 5.49 25.27 42.18
C PRO A 55 4.52 25.26 40.99
N VAL A 56 4.92 24.55 39.91
CA VAL A 56 4.18 24.44 38.66
C VAL A 56 3.32 23.17 38.68
N THR A 57 2.11 23.29 38.18
CA THR A 57 1.21 22.16 37.86
C THR A 57 0.78 22.27 36.39
N ALA A 58 0.48 21.15 35.75
CA ALA A 58 -0.01 21.13 34.39
C ALA A 58 -1.11 20.09 34.21
N GLU A 59 -2.15 20.46 33.48
CA GLU A 59 -3.29 19.61 33.15
C GLU A 59 -3.69 19.76 31.70
N SER A 60 -3.99 18.64 31.04
CA SER A 60 -4.53 18.65 29.68
C SER A 60 -6.03 18.50 29.69
N ASN A 61 -6.71 19.24 28.80
CA ASN A 61 -8.16 19.12 28.60
C ASN A 61 -8.58 17.90 27.73
N LYS A 62 -7.63 17.03 27.38
CA LYS A 62 -7.87 15.86 26.53
C LYS A 62 -7.14 14.60 27.07
N GLU A 63 -7.84 13.49 27.13
CA GLU A 63 -7.30 12.21 27.62
C GLU A 63 -6.15 11.66 26.76
N TRP A 64 -6.13 11.97 25.47
CA TRP A 64 -5.07 11.53 24.55
C TRP A 64 -3.76 12.31 24.70
N CYS A 65 -3.75 13.40 25.47
CA CYS A 65 -2.61 14.21 25.78
C CYS A 65 -2.43 14.24 27.29
N THR A 66 -1.34 13.69 27.79
CA THR A 66 -1.05 13.64 29.23
C THR A 66 0.13 14.52 29.56
N THR A 67 0.19 15.00 30.82
CA THR A 67 1.24 15.87 31.30
C THR A 67 1.86 15.36 32.59
N SER A 68 3.15 15.61 32.76
CA SER A 68 3.85 15.49 34.04
C SER A 68 4.79 16.67 34.20
N VAL A 69 5.13 17.02 35.45
CA VAL A 69 5.94 18.21 35.75
C VAL A 69 7.21 17.82 36.53
N GLU A 70 8.35 18.29 36.05
CA GLU A 70 9.62 18.19 36.73
C GLU A 70 10.26 19.58 36.87
N GLY A 71 10.17 20.16 38.05
CA GLY A 71 10.59 21.54 38.27
C GLY A 71 9.81 22.54 37.40
N ASN A 72 10.50 23.21 36.49
CA ASN A 72 9.93 24.16 35.54
C ASN A 72 9.77 23.58 34.14
N VAL A 73 9.86 22.26 34.00
CA VAL A 73 9.64 21.56 32.72
C VAL A 73 8.37 20.74 32.81
N VAL A 74 7.46 20.99 31.89
CA VAL A 74 6.24 20.19 31.67
C VAL A 74 6.52 19.22 30.54
N HIS A 75 6.48 17.93 30.83
CA HIS A 75 6.53 16.86 29.84
C HIS A 75 5.12 16.62 29.31
N VAL A 76 5.01 16.55 28.01
CA VAL A 76 3.76 16.28 27.30
C VAL A 76 3.91 14.97 26.54
N ALA A 77 2.97 14.06 26.71
CA ALA A 77 2.93 12.81 25.95
C ALA A 77 1.58 12.66 25.27
N VAL A 78 1.61 12.21 24.00
CA VAL A 78 0.39 11.99 23.20
C VAL A 78 0.29 10.53 22.74
N THR A 79 -0.93 10.02 22.70
CA THR A 79 -1.21 8.68 22.16
C THR A 79 -1.36 8.74 20.64
N THR A 80 -1.11 7.61 19.95
CA THR A 80 -1.35 7.46 18.51
C THR A 80 -2.78 7.86 18.13
N SER A 81 -2.92 8.56 17.00
CA SER A 81 -4.20 8.88 16.36
C SER A 81 -4.37 8.07 15.07
N SER A 82 -5.54 7.46 14.89
CA SER A 82 -5.97 6.86 13.62
C SER A 82 -6.88 7.78 12.81
N GLU A 83 -7.29 8.92 13.39
CA GLU A 83 -8.18 9.88 12.74
C GLU A 83 -7.44 10.65 11.64
N VAL A 84 -8.09 10.86 10.51
CA VAL A 84 -7.52 11.61 9.37
C VAL A 84 -7.50 13.14 9.62
N THR A 85 -8.24 13.62 10.63
CA THR A 85 -8.28 15.02 11.02
C THR A 85 -7.28 15.30 12.13
N SER A 86 -6.61 16.45 12.08
CA SER A 86 -5.77 16.94 13.17
C SER A 86 -6.61 17.23 14.42
N ARG A 87 -6.00 17.06 15.60
CA ARG A 87 -6.62 17.33 16.88
C ARG A 87 -5.76 18.24 17.74
N ILE A 88 -6.39 18.99 18.64
CA ILE A 88 -5.74 19.96 19.51
C ILE A 88 -6.14 19.68 20.95
N ALA A 89 -5.16 19.71 21.85
CA ALA A 89 -5.33 19.77 23.29
C ALA A 89 -4.85 21.14 23.80
N LEU A 90 -5.45 21.63 24.86
CA LEU A 90 -4.92 22.75 25.63
C LEU A 90 -4.31 22.18 26.92
N VAL A 91 -3.02 22.46 27.11
CA VAL A 91 -2.30 22.18 28.34
C VAL A 91 -2.31 23.46 29.17
N THR A 92 -3.09 23.46 30.25
CA THR A 92 -3.13 24.57 31.22
C THR A 92 -2.02 24.36 32.23
N ILE A 93 -1.05 25.27 32.23
CA ILE A 93 0.06 25.30 33.18
C ILE A 93 -0.28 26.37 34.21
N SER A 94 -0.20 26.01 35.49
CA SER A 94 -0.62 26.88 36.59
C SER A 94 0.41 26.92 37.71
N THR A 95 0.47 28.07 38.36
CA THR A 95 1.06 28.27 39.71
C THR A 95 -0.07 28.66 40.66
N GLY A 96 0.22 28.90 41.92
CA GLY A 96 -0.81 29.31 42.91
C GLY A 96 -1.64 30.54 42.50
N THR A 97 -1.09 31.42 41.64
CA THR A 97 -1.68 32.73 41.35
C THR A 97 -1.82 33.04 39.84
N SER A 98 -1.22 32.25 38.97
CA SER A 98 -1.21 32.50 37.51
C SER A 98 -1.39 31.20 36.72
N SER A 99 -1.98 31.35 35.52
CA SER A 99 -2.08 30.22 34.57
C SER A 99 -1.83 30.68 33.13
N VAL A 100 -1.36 29.75 32.30
CA VAL A 100 -1.16 29.94 30.87
C VAL A 100 -1.59 28.65 30.11
N ASP A 101 -2.28 28.82 29.00
CA ASP A 101 -2.72 27.75 28.15
C ASP A 101 -1.73 27.59 26.97
N VAL A 102 -1.25 26.38 26.74
CA VAL A 102 -0.37 26.03 25.63
C VAL A 102 -1.09 25.03 24.74
N PRO A 103 -1.32 25.36 23.46
CA PRO A 103 -1.91 24.41 22.52
C PRO A 103 -0.88 23.34 22.13
N VAL A 104 -1.32 22.09 22.18
CA VAL A 104 -0.61 20.91 21.71
C VAL A 104 -1.36 20.38 20.49
N VAL A 105 -0.68 20.32 19.36
CA VAL A 105 -1.29 19.92 18.08
C VAL A 105 -0.80 18.53 17.70
N GLN A 106 -1.73 17.66 17.30
CA GLN A 106 -1.40 16.38 16.69
C GLN A 106 -2.01 16.30 15.30
N ALA A 107 -1.17 16.02 14.29
CA ALA A 107 -1.59 15.86 12.90
C ALA A 107 -2.55 14.68 12.73
N GLY A 108 -3.42 14.77 11.74
CA GLY A 108 -4.21 13.62 11.31
C GLY A 108 -3.37 12.51 10.71
N ALA A 109 -3.86 11.28 10.80
CA ALA A 109 -3.19 10.11 10.23
C ALA A 109 -3.23 10.15 8.69
N VAL A 110 -2.08 10.00 8.09
CA VAL A 110 -1.91 9.88 6.63
C VAL A 110 -1.17 8.59 6.35
N THR A 111 -1.79 7.69 5.57
CA THR A 111 -1.15 6.47 5.08
C THR A 111 -1.38 6.38 3.58
N ILE A 112 -0.30 6.31 2.82
CA ILE A 112 -0.29 6.14 1.37
C ILE A 112 0.43 4.81 1.10
N LEU A 113 -0.28 3.88 0.47
CA LEU A 113 0.18 2.55 0.09
C LEU A 113 0.03 2.40 -1.41
N ASP A 114 0.94 1.68 -2.05
CA ASP A 114 0.77 1.25 -3.42
C ASP A 114 -0.14 0.01 -3.46
N GLU A 115 -1.44 0.24 -3.56
CA GLU A 115 -2.48 -0.81 -3.58
C GLU A 115 -2.44 -1.67 -4.86
N HIS A 116 -1.54 -1.36 -5.78
CA HIS A 116 -1.49 -1.97 -7.11
C HIS A 116 -0.22 -2.79 -7.38
N ASN A 117 0.76 -2.75 -6.48
CA ASN A 117 2.01 -3.49 -6.60
C ASN A 117 2.14 -4.49 -5.44
N LEU A 118 1.20 -5.43 -5.39
CA LEU A 118 1.06 -6.36 -4.26
C LEU A 118 1.78 -7.69 -4.48
N TYR A 119 2.29 -7.94 -5.69
CA TYR A 119 2.90 -9.22 -6.06
C TYR A 119 4.35 -9.01 -6.47
N TYR A 120 5.22 -9.81 -5.91
CA TYR A 120 6.64 -9.84 -6.24
C TYR A 120 7.13 -11.26 -6.41
N CYS A 121 7.93 -11.49 -7.45
CA CYS A 121 8.58 -12.77 -7.67
C CYS A 121 10.04 -12.55 -8.07
N CYS A 122 10.94 -13.37 -7.53
CA CYS A 122 12.32 -13.45 -7.95
C CYS A 122 12.77 -14.90 -8.12
N GLY A 123 13.90 -15.09 -8.83
CA GLY A 123 14.58 -16.37 -8.93
C GLY A 123 15.27 -16.80 -7.64
N TYR A 124 15.90 -17.98 -7.68
CA TYR A 124 16.55 -18.56 -6.49
C TYR A 124 17.79 -17.82 -6.01
N GLU A 125 18.34 -16.91 -6.81
CA GLU A 125 19.43 -16.02 -6.37
C GLU A 125 18.97 -14.98 -5.31
N GLY A 126 17.66 -14.87 -5.11
CA GLY A 126 17.07 -13.86 -4.26
C GLY A 126 16.90 -12.51 -4.95
N GLY A 127 16.60 -11.50 -4.18
CA GLY A 127 16.41 -10.16 -4.75
C GLY A 127 15.85 -9.17 -3.75
N GLN A 128 15.56 -7.97 -4.23
CA GLN A 128 14.96 -6.89 -3.45
C GLN A 128 13.64 -6.44 -4.08
N PHE A 129 12.67 -6.21 -3.25
CA PHE A 129 11.40 -5.61 -3.62
C PHE A 129 11.20 -4.31 -2.84
N ASN A 130 10.86 -3.24 -3.54
CA ASN A 130 10.59 -1.93 -2.96
C ASN A 130 9.10 -1.64 -3.07
N PHE A 131 8.44 -1.58 -1.92
CA PHE A 131 7.03 -1.24 -1.81
C PHE A 131 6.88 0.21 -1.39
N SER A 132 6.17 1.02 -2.18
CA SER A 132 5.92 2.42 -1.85
C SER A 132 5.00 2.52 -0.65
N PHE A 133 5.53 3.08 0.45
CA PHE A 133 4.87 3.15 1.73
C PHE A 133 5.19 4.46 2.43
N LYS A 134 4.19 5.26 2.71
CA LYS A 134 4.35 6.50 3.46
C LYS A 134 3.32 6.57 4.58
N THR A 135 3.79 6.80 5.79
CA THR A 135 2.91 7.00 6.94
C THR A 135 3.50 8.00 7.94
N ASN A 136 2.62 8.67 8.65
CA ASN A 136 2.95 9.53 9.80
C ASN A 136 2.32 9.00 11.09
N THR A 137 1.84 7.74 11.09
CA THR A 137 1.27 7.06 12.25
C THR A 137 1.99 5.73 12.49
N SER A 138 1.57 4.96 13.49
CA SER A 138 2.11 3.62 13.73
C SER A 138 1.82 2.68 12.58
N TYR A 139 2.74 1.77 12.33
CA TYR A 139 2.62 0.71 11.34
C TYR A 139 3.12 -0.62 11.89
N SER A 140 2.71 -1.70 11.25
CA SER A 140 3.29 -3.04 11.46
C SER A 140 3.51 -3.74 10.12
N VAL A 141 4.53 -4.57 10.08
CA VAL A 141 4.83 -5.47 8.96
C VAL A 141 4.94 -6.86 9.54
N ASP A 142 4.01 -7.72 9.18
CA ASP A 142 3.86 -9.06 9.72
C ASP A 142 4.43 -10.06 8.71
N VAL A 143 5.67 -10.46 8.91
CA VAL A 143 6.32 -11.51 8.13
C VAL A 143 6.02 -12.85 8.78
N PRO A 144 5.44 -13.83 8.06
CA PRO A 144 5.14 -15.14 8.62
C PRO A 144 6.40 -15.82 9.19
N GLU A 145 6.24 -16.57 10.27
CA GLU A 145 7.35 -17.22 10.97
C GLU A 145 8.16 -18.16 10.05
N GLU A 146 7.47 -18.88 9.15
CA GLU A 146 8.08 -19.74 8.15
C GLU A 146 8.92 -18.99 7.10
N ALA A 147 8.69 -17.69 6.94
CA ALA A 147 9.43 -16.85 6.02
C ALA A 147 10.58 -16.07 6.70
N ALA A 148 10.61 -15.96 8.01
CA ALA A 148 11.58 -15.13 8.75
C ALA A 148 13.05 -15.53 8.49
N GLY A 149 13.30 -16.78 8.08
CA GLY A 149 14.65 -17.25 7.76
C GLY A 149 15.17 -16.80 6.39
N TRP A 150 14.33 -16.27 5.52
CA TRP A 150 14.71 -15.90 4.16
C TRP A 150 14.15 -14.57 3.66
N LEU A 151 13.23 -13.97 4.40
CA LEU A 151 12.59 -12.72 4.07
C LEU A 151 12.77 -11.73 5.24
N THR A 152 13.41 -10.62 4.95
CA THR A 152 13.57 -9.51 5.91
C THR A 152 13.07 -8.22 5.30
N TYR A 153 12.81 -7.22 6.13
CA TYR A 153 12.41 -5.90 5.64
C TYR A 153 13.09 -4.77 6.40
N THR A 154 13.18 -3.63 5.75
CA THR A 154 13.59 -2.35 6.32
C THR A 154 12.66 -1.24 5.83
N TYR A 155 12.39 -0.24 6.68
CA TYR A 155 11.65 0.95 6.27
C TYR A 155 12.61 2.12 6.08
N ASP A 156 12.72 2.56 4.83
CA ASP A 156 13.44 3.77 4.44
C ASP A 156 12.48 4.96 4.53
N THR A 157 12.54 5.68 5.64
CA THR A 157 11.66 6.82 5.91
C THR A 157 11.93 8.02 5.01
N ASP A 158 13.16 8.18 4.53
CA ASP A 158 13.56 9.31 3.69
C ASP A 158 12.98 9.16 2.28
N ASN A 159 12.93 7.94 1.78
CA ASN A 159 12.39 7.62 0.45
C ASN A 159 10.94 7.12 0.50
N ASN A 160 10.36 6.91 1.69
CA ASN A 160 9.02 6.35 1.91
C ASN A 160 8.86 4.97 1.23
N VAL A 161 9.78 4.06 1.50
CA VAL A 161 9.84 2.72 0.91
C VAL A 161 10.02 1.66 2.00
N LEU A 162 9.12 0.65 2.00
CA LEU A 162 9.40 -0.63 2.64
C LEU A 162 10.20 -1.47 1.66
N ARG A 163 11.45 -1.78 2.00
CA ARG A 163 12.31 -2.66 1.23
C ARG A 163 12.27 -4.05 1.83
N PHE A 164 11.96 -5.02 1.01
CA PHE A 164 12.02 -6.44 1.35
C PHE A 164 13.25 -7.06 0.69
N ASP A 165 14.04 -7.79 1.47
CA ASP A 165 15.21 -8.52 1.02
C ASP A 165 14.91 -10.02 1.07
N VAL A 166 14.95 -10.67 -0.08
CA VAL A 166 14.72 -12.11 -0.26
C VAL A 166 16.09 -12.80 -0.39
N ALA A 167 16.44 -13.64 0.57
CA ALA A 167 17.70 -14.36 0.55
C ALA A 167 17.72 -15.44 -0.55
N ALA A 168 18.91 -15.77 -1.05
CA ALA A 168 19.10 -16.85 -2.01
C ALA A 168 18.60 -18.21 -1.47
N SER A 169 18.05 -19.07 -2.34
CA SER A 169 17.60 -20.43 -2.05
C SER A 169 18.61 -21.43 -2.59
N ALA A 170 19.48 -21.96 -1.75
CA ALA A 170 20.54 -22.87 -2.17
C ALA A 170 20.00 -24.24 -2.65
N ASP A 171 18.88 -24.67 -2.11
CA ASP A 171 18.20 -25.92 -2.46
C ASP A 171 17.23 -25.78 -3.65
N LYS A 172 17.05 -24.52 -4.14
CA LYS A 172 16.15 -24.19 -5.24
C LYS A 172 14.72 -24.69 -5.02
N THR A 173 14.27 -24.67 -3.76
CA THR A 173 12.90 -25.00 -3.41
C THR A 173 12.01 -23.77 -3.60
N PRO A 174 10.92 -23.87 -4.39
CA PRO A 174 9.95 -22.79 -4.52
C PRO A 174 9.32 -22.45 -3.16
N ARG A 175 9.24 -21.18 -2.84
CA ARG A 175 8.66 -20.71 -1.58
C ARG A 175 7.95 -19.35 -1.75
N GLY A 176 6.98 -19.09 -0.91
CA GLY A 176 6.25 -17.84 -0.91
C GLY A 176 5.82 -17.42 0.48
N ALA A 177 5.56 -16.13 0.65
CA ALA A 177 5.06 -15.55 1.88
C ALA A 177 4.00 -14.50 1.58
N GLU A 178 2.97 -14.46 2.41
CA GLU A 178 2.00 -13.36 2.44
C GLU A 178 2.35 -12.45 3.61
N VAL A 179 2.86 -11.27 3.31
CA VAL A 179 3.27 -10.28 4.31
C VAL A 179 2.16 -9.26 4.49
N LYS A 180 1.67 -9.15 5.71
CA LYS A 180 0.64 -8.19 6.05
C LYS A 180 1.28 -6.86 6.46
N VAL A 181 0.90 -5.78 5.77
CA VAL A 181 1.32 -4.41 6.08
C VAL A 181 0.10 -3.63 6.55
N SER A 182 0.17 -3.10 7.77
CA SER A 182 -0.92 -2.33 8.37
C SER A 182 -0.42 -0.96 8.83
N SER A 183 -1.23 0.08 8.62
CA SER A 183 -0.95 1.42 9.13
C SER A 183 -2.24 2.24 9.24
N GLY A 184 -2.51 2.75 10.43
CA GLY A 184 -3.79 3.39 10.73
C GLY A 184 -4.96 2.43 10.51
N ALA A 185 -5.90 2.81 9.65
CA ALA A 185 -7.04 1.97 9.27
C ALA A 185 -6.80 1.14 7.99
N LYS A 186 -5.63 1.27 7.36
CA LYS A 186 -5.30 0.55 6.13
C LYS A 186 -4.55 -0.74 6.42
N GLU A 187 -4.89 -1.76 5.64
CA GLU A 187 -4.26 -3.07 5.67
C GLU A 187 -4.14 -3.60 4.25
N LEU A 188 -2.95 -4.11 3.90
CA LEU A 188 -2.68 -4.78 2.63
C LEU A 188 -1.90 -6.07 2.87
N VAL A 189 -2.05 -7.02 1.96
CA VAL A 189 -1.27 -8.26 1.93
C VAL A 189 -0.39 -8.24 0.69
N LEU A 190 0.92 -8.28 0.91
CA LEU A 190 1.92 -8.41 -0.15
C LEU A 190 2.25 -9.89 -0.34
N SER A 191 2.22 -10.36 -1.57
CA SER A 191 2.61 -11.72 -1.93
C SER A 191 4.03 -11.73 -2.51
N LEU A 192 4.96 -12.30 -1.77
CA LEU A 192 6.36 -12.43 -2.19
C LEU A 192 6.67 -13.89 -2.48
N SER A 193 7.19 -14.17 -3.66
CA SER A 193 7.48 -15.53 -4.12
C SER A 193 8.91 -15.64 -4.64
N GLN A 194 9.51 -16.79 -4.40
CA GLN A 194 10.81 -17.14 -4.93
C GLN A 194 10.72 -18.47 -5.70
N ILE A 195 10.83 -18.38 -7.02
CA ILE A 195 10.71 -19.50 -7.94
C ILE A 195 11.33 -19.15 -9.29
N GLU A 196 11.94 -20.12 -9.95
CA GLU A 196 12.31 -20.03 -11.37
C GLU A 196 11.29 -20.81 -12.19
N VAL A 197 10.43 -20.11 -12.90
CA VAL A 197 9.39 -20.73 -13.72
C VAL A 197 9.94 -21.09 -15.08
N SER A 198 9.82 -22.36 -15.45
CA SER A 198 10.16 -22.86 -16.77
C SER A 198 8.92 -23.11 -17.63
N LEU A 199 9.11 -23.15 -18.95
CA LEU A 199 8.01 -23.46 -19.89
C LEU A 199 7.37 -24.83 -19.60
N SER A 200 8.17 -25.82 -19.16
CA SER A 200 7.65 -27.13 -18.75
C SER A 200 6.75 -27.07 -17.52
N MET A 201 6.97 -26.13 -16.63
CA MET A 201 6.11 -25.90 -15.48
C MET A 201 4.79 -25.24 -15.88
N ILE A 202 4.79 -24.41 -16.92
CA ILE A 202 3.59 -23.71 -17.38
C ILE A 202 2.66 -24.63 -18.16
N GLY A 203 3.19 -25.53 -18.98
CA GLY A 203 2.39 -26.45 -19.79
C GLY A 203 1.54 -27.42 -18.96
N GLY A 204 0.44 -27.88 -19.53
CA GLY A 204 -0.46 -28.90 -18.97
C GLY A 204 -1.77 -28.34 -18.39
N ASN A 205 -2.37 -29.14 -17.51
CA ASN A 205 -3.67 -28.81 -16.91
C ASN A 205 -3.50 -27.85 -15.72
N TRP A 206 -4.45 -26.94 -15.61
CA TRP A 206 -4.54 -25.96 -14.54
C TRP A 206 -5.95 -25.94 -13.96
N ASP A 207 -6.07 -25.88 -12.64
CA ASP A 207 -7.32 -25.49 -12.00
C ASP A 207 -7.54 -24.01 -12.32
N MET A 208 -8.72 -23.66 -12.81
CA MET A 208 -9.09 -22.29 -13.21
C MET A 208 -10.35 -21.86 -12.50
N SER A 209 -10.40 -20.60 -12.10
CA SER A 209 -11.62 -19.93 -11.60
C SER A 209 -11.69 -18.52 -12.16
N TYR A 210 -12.88 -18.10 -12.57
CA TYR A 210 -13.19 -16.76 -13.05
C TYR A 210 -14.69 -16.53 -13.11
N TYR A 211 -15.12 -15.26 -13.08
CA TYR A 211 -16.48 -14.92 -13.48
C TYR A 211 -16.54 -14.71 -15.00
N SER A 212 -17.37 -15.50 -15.67
CA SER A 212 -17.57 -15.38 -17.13
C SER A 212 -18.58 -14.28 -17.43
N GLY A 213 -18.16 -13.26 -18.19
CA GLY A 213 -19.05 -12.22 -18.68
C GLY A 213 -20.08 -12.74 -19.67
N ALA A 214 -19.68 -13.69 -20.54
CA ALA A 214 -20.57 -14.27 -21.56
C ALA A 214 -21.73 -15.07 -20.96
N TYR A 215 -21.46 -15.82 -19.90
CA TYR A 215 -22.46 -16.68 -19.25
C TYR A 215 -23.07 -16.06 -18.00
N GLY A 216 -22.50 -14.95 -17.49
CA GLY A 216 -22.99 -14.23 -16.33
C GLY A 216 -22.92 -15.04 -15.02
N GLN A 217 -21.89 -15.89 -14.88
CA GLN A 217 -21.73 -16.79 -13.74
C GLN A 217 -20.27 -17.10 -13.40
N GLU A 218 -20.06 -17.54 -12.17
CA GLU A 218 -18.78 -18.12 -11.76
C GLU A 218 -18.51 -19.43 -12.49
N VAL A 219 -17.28 -19.58 -12.99
CA VAL A 219 -16.77 -20.77 -13.65
C VAL A 219 -15.60 -21.30 -12.83
N SER A 220 -15.67 -22.59 -12.50
CA SER A 220 -14.54 -23.32 -11.90
C SER A 220 -14.37 -24.64 -12.61
N GLY A 221 -13.15 -24.97 -13.00
CA GLY A 221 -12.87 -26.20 -13.74
C GLY A 221 -11.42 -26.34 -14.11
N THR A 222 -11.13 -27.25 -15.00
CA THR A 222 -9.76 -27.48 -15.50
C THR A 222 -9.65 -26.87 -16.89
N GLY A 223 -8.72 -25.92 -17.01
CA GLY A 223 -8.26 -25.43 -18.29
C GLY A 223 -6.92 -26.03 -18.66
N GLN A 224 -6.40 -25.66 -19.81
CA GLN A 224 -5.17 -26.24 -20.34
C GLN A 224 -4.25 -25.16 -20.90
N VAL A 225 -2.97 -25.24 -20.56
CA VAL A 225 -1.92 -24.42 -21.18
C VAL A 225 -1.03 -25.30 -22.03
N GLY A 226 -0.83 -24.90 -23.28
CA GLY A 226 -0.05 -25.66 -24.23
C GLY A 226 0.42 -24.84 -25.42
N MET A 227 1.11 -25.51 -26.35
CA MET A 227 1.57 -24.89 -27.60
C MET A 227 0.53 -25.12 -28.70
N LEU A 228 0.11 -24.02 -29.33
CA LEU A 228 -0.67 -24.07 -30.57
C LEU A 228 0.20 -23.48 -31.69
N SER A 229 0.66 -24.35 -32.60
CA SER A 229 1.77 -24.02 -33.50
C SER A 229 3.01 -23.61 -32.68
N ASP A 230 3.53 -22.40 -32.89
CA ASP A 230 4.69 -21.87 -32.18
C ASP A 230 4.30 -20.94 -31.02
N ASN A 231 2.99 -20.81 -30.71
CA ASN A 231 2.47 -19.89 -29.71
C ASN A 231 2.02 -20.64 -28.46
N LEU A 232 2.38 -20.13 -27.30
CA LEU A 232 1.80 -20.57 -26.04
C LEU A 232 0.37 -20.05 -25.92
N VAL A 233 -0.55 -20.93 -25.57
CA VAL A 233 -1.97 -20.59 -25.41
C VAL A 233 -2.55 -21.22 -24.15
N MET A 234 -3.54 -20.55 -23.58
CA MET A 234 -4.39 -21.04 -22.51
C MET A 234 -5.80 -21.28 -23.05
N ILE A 235 -6.30 -22.49 -22.89
CA ILE A 235 -7.69 -22.86 -23.19
C ILE A 235 -8.45 -22.77 -21.87
N ASP A 236 -9.55 -22.01 -21.85
CA ASP A 236 -10.36 -21.81 -20.66
C ASP A 236 -11.06 -23.09 -20.18
N ALA A 237 -11.60 -23.05 -18.95
CA ALA A 237 -12.25 -24.20 -18.33
C ALA A 237 -13.53 -24.66 -19.07
N LEU A 238 -14.12 -23.82 -19.91
CA LEU A 238 -15.28 -24.15 -20.73
C LEU A 238 -14.88 -24.70 -22.10
N GLY A 239 -13.61 -24.55 -22.49
CA GLY A 239 -13.11 -24.92 -23.82
C GLY A 239 -13.70 -24.06 -24.95
N ALA A 240 -14.22 -22.88 -24.60
CA ALA A 240 -14.91 -22.01 -25.56
C ALA A 240 -13.93 -21.13 -26.35
N TYR A 241 -12.89 -20.63 -25.68
CA TYR A 241 -11.88 -19.77 -26.27
C TYR A 241 -10.49 -20.17 -25.83
N TYR A 242 -9.48 -19.73 -26.59
CA TYR A 242 -8.11 -19.73 -26.13
C TYR A 242 -7.57 -18.31 -26.05
N LEU A 243 -6.72 -18.06 -25.05
CA LEU A 243 -6.00 -16.81 -24.88
C LEU A 243 -4.53 -17.04 -25.22
N PRO A 244 -3.91 -16.17 -26.04
CA PRO A 244 -2.48 -16.22 -26.24
C PRO A 244 -1.79 -15.91 -24.91
N LEU A 245 -0.69 -16.58 -24.64
CA LEU A 245 0.15 -16.33 -23.46
C LEU A 245 1.58 -16.03 -23.88
N GLU A 246 2.20 -15.14 -23.16
CA GLU A 246 3.65 -14.90 -23.22
C GLU A 246 4.23 -15.07 -21.82
N ILE A 247 5.43 -15.64 -21.75
CA ILE A 247 6.19 -15.79 -20.52
C ILE A 247 7.33 -14.77 -20.54
N GLY A 248 7.33 -13.87 -19.58
CA GLY A 248 8.34 -12.86 -19.38
C GLY A 248 9.38 -13.25 -18.34
N ASP A 249 10.18 -12.27 -17.95
CA ASP A 249 11.18 -12.41 -16.90
C ASP A 249 10.52 -12.83 -15.56
N ASN A 250 11.27 -13.57 -14.75
CA ASN A 250 10.80 -14.11 -13.47
C ASN A 250 9.50 -14.94 -13.56
N GLY A 251 9.20 -15.51 -14.76
CA GLY A 251 8.02 -16.34 -14.96
C GLY A 251 6.69 -15.60 -15.00
N ILE A 252 6.69 -14.30 -15.19
CA ILE A 252 5.47 -13.52 -15.36
C ILE A 252 4.74 -13.99 -16.61
N LEU A 253 3.45 -14.28 -16.46
CA LEU A 253 2.59 -14.56 -17.60
C LEU A 253 1.87 -13.29 -18.03
N SER A 254 1.73 -13.11 -19.34
CA SER A 254 0.90 -12.06 -19.91
C SER A 254 -0.04 -12.61 -20.98
N VAL A 255 -1.25 -12.07 -21.02
CA VAL A 255 -2.16 -12.17 -22.16
C VAL A 255 -1.92 -10.91 -23.00
N PRO A 256 -1.16 -11.01 -24.12
CA PRO A 256 -0.93 -9.85 -24.98
C PRO A 256 -2.25 -9.38 -25.60
N ALA A 257 -2.38 -8.07 -25.77
CA ALA A 257 -3.55 -7.48 -26.41
C ALA A 257 -3.41 -7.44 -27.93
N ASN A 258 -4.56 -7.41 -28.66
CA ASN A 258 -4.66 -7.30 -30.11
C ASN A 258 -4.10 -8.51 -30.90
N VAL A 259 -4.00 -9.66 -30.28
CA VAL A 259 -3.62 -10.90 -30.96
C VAL A 259 -4.88 -11.57 -31.52
N GLU A 260 -4.86 -11.91 -32.81
CA GLU A 260 -5.94 -12.66 -33.44
C GLU A 260 -5.98 -14.09 -32.90
N ILE A 261 -7.14 -14.48 -32.37
CA ILE A 261 -7.36 -15.78 -31.73
C ILE A 261 -8.34 -16.66 -32.48
N GLY A 262 -8.95 -16.15 -33.55
CA GLY A 262 -9.83 -16.94 -34.38
C GLY A 262 -10.89 -16.12 -35.10
N ILE A 263 -11.82 -16.84 -35.76
CA ILE A 263 -12.94 -16.27 -36.49
C ILE A 263 -14.24 -16.93 -36.00
N TYR A 264 -15.25 -16.10 -35.74
CA TYR A 264 -16.60 -16.54 -35.41
C TYR A 264 -17.61 -15.90 -36.37
N GLY A 265 -18.10 -16.66 -37.30
CA GLY A 265 -18.96 -16.15 -38.37
C GLY A 265 -18.24 -15.11 -39.25
N SER A 266 -18.68 -13.86 -39.21
CA SER A 266 -18.02 -12.73 -39.89
C SER A 266 -17.09 -11.93 -39.01
N TYR A 267 -16.91 -12.34 -37.77
CA TYR A 267 -16.11 -11.61 -36.78
C TYR A 267 -14.71 -12.20 -36.66
N THR A 268 -13.70 -11.33 -36.66
CA THR A 268 -12.35 -11.67 -36.20
C THR A 268 -12.30 -11.49 -34.67
N LEU A 269 -11.91 -12.52 -33.97
CA LEU A 269 -11.75 -12.49 -32.52
C LEU A 269 -10.31 -12.13 -32.17
N LYS A 270 -10.15 -11.21 -31.22
CA LYS A 270 -8.84 -10.78 -30.71
C LYS A 270 -8.81 -10.76 -29.21
N SER A 271 -7.62 -11.01 -28.65
CA SER A 271 -7.37 -10.72 -27.26
C SER A 271 -7.40 -9.22 -26.98
N ALA A 272 -7.93 -8.85 -25.83
CA ALA A 272 -8.01 -7.48 -25.34
C ALA A 272 -7.89 -7.48 -23.82
N THR A 273 -7.72 -6.32 -23.25
CA THR A 273 -7.62 -6.13 -21.80
C THR A 273 -8.67 -5.14 -21.33
N SER A 274 -9.42 -5.49 -20.29
CA SER A 274 -10.31 -4.56 -19.60
C SER A 274 -9.50 -3.56 -18.80
N LEU A 275 -9.90 -2.30 -18.86
CA LEU A 275 -9.35 -1.20 -18.08
C LEU A 275 -10.38 -0.69 -17.09
N SER A 276 -9.93 -0.17 -15.98
CA SER A 276 -10.77 0.50 -14.99
C SER A 276 -11.65 1.57 -15.64
N GLY A 277 -12.94 1.60 -15.26
CA GLY A 277 -13.93 2.51 -15.83
C GLY A 277 -14.69 1.97 -17.04
N GLY A 278 -14.57 0.66 -17.37
CA GLY A 278 -15.35 0.00 -18.40
C GLY A 278 -14.83 0.19 -19.83
N TYR A 279 -13.58 0.54 -19.97
CA TYR A 279 -12.90 0.63 -21.26
C TYR A 279 -12.15 -0.67 -21.57
N TYR A 280 -11.74 -0.85 -22.83
CA TYR A 280 -10.84 -1.92 -23.22
C TYR A 280 -9.59 -1.36 -23.91
N SER A 281 -8.51 -2.13 -23.86
CA SER A 281 -7.25 -1.81 -24.53
C SER A 281 -6.86 -2.92 -25.50
N LEU A 282 -6.30 -2.50 -26.64
CA LEU A 282 -5.62 -3.36 -27.60
C LEU A 282 -4.10 -3.14 -27.60
N SER A 283 -3.56 -2.45 -26.59
CA SER A 283 -2.12 -2.13 -26.51
C SER A 283 -1.49 -2.51 -25.18
N VAL A 284 -2.29 -2.68 -24.13
CA VAL A 284 -1.80 -3.02 -22.79
C VAL A 284 -2.10 -4.49 -22.51
N PRO A 285 -1.10 -5.32 -22.18
CA PRO A 285 -1.33 -6.72 -21.82
C PRO A 285 -1.99 -6.84 -20.44
N CYS A 286 -2.71 -7.92 -20.22
CA CYS A 286 -3.10 -8.34 -18.88
C CYS A 286 -2.05 -9.29 -18.32
N VAL A 287 -1.52 -9.01 -17.13
CA VAL A 287 -0.38 -9.75 -16.58
C VAL A 287 -0.74 -10.48 -15.30
N ALA A 288 0.02 -11.54 -15.00
CA ALA A 288 -0.04 -12.27 -13.75
C ALA A 288 1.38 -12.60 -13.26
N VAL A 289 1.67 -12.24 -12.02
CA VAL A 289 2.95 -12.54 -11.36
C VAL A 289 2.84 -13.90 -10.69
N PRO A 290 3.86 -14.78 -10.81
CA PRO A 290 3.80 -16.08 -10.15
C PRO A 290 3.76 -15.95 -8.64
N LYS A 291 2.80 -16.64 -8.03
CA LYS A 291 2.62 -16.75 -6.59
C LYS A 291 2.81 -18.19 -6.16
N VAL A 292 3.64 -18.39 -5.15
CA VAL A 292 3.82 -19.69 -4.49
C VAL A 292 3.07 -19.67 -3.17
N LYS A 293 2.06 -20.55 -3.04
CA LYS A 293 1.29 -20.69 -1.82
C LYS A 293 0.76 -22.12 -1.67
N ASP A 294 0.86 -22.68 -0.48
CA ASP A 294 0.33 -24.02 -0.12
C ASP A 294 0.80 -25.13 -1.08
N GLY A 295 2.06 -25.06 -1.53
CA GLY A 295 2.64 -26.03 -2.48
C GLY A 295 2.08 -25.93 -3.91
N LYS A 296 1.44 -24.81 -4.24
CA LYS A 296 0.92 -24.53 -5.58
C LYS A 296 1.64 -23.35 -6.21
N LEU A 297 1.71 -23.38 -7.55
CA LEU A 297 1.98 -22.24 -8.40
C LEU A 297 0.63 -21.64 -8.81
N ILE A 298 0.45 -20.34 -8.56
CA ILE A 298 -0.79 -19.62 -8.78
C ILE A 298 -0.50 -18.39 -9.63
N TYR A 299 -1.36 -18.09 -10.58
CA TYR A 299 -1.37 -16.86 -11.35
C TYR A 299 -2.76 -16.22 -11.25
N HIS A 300 -2.80 -14.99 -10.80
CA HIS A 300 -4.00 -14.16 -10.80
C HIS A 300 -3.80 -13.03 -11.82
N PHE A 301 -4.62 -13.04 -12.88
CA PHE A 301 -4.54 -12.06 -13.95
C PHE A 301 -5.31 -10.79 -13.56
N GLY A 302 -4.60 -9.68 -13.50
CA GLY A 302 -5.21 -8.43 -13.09
C GLY A 302 -4.22 -7.29 -13.03
N TYR A 303 -4.51 -6.35 -12.15
CA TYR A 303 -3.76 -5.13 -12.00
C TYR A 303 -2.40 -5.37 -11.32
N CYS A 304 -1.34 -5.07 -12.05
CA CYS A 304 0.01 -4.99 -11.51
C CYS A 304 0.72 -3.80 -12.15
N SER A 305 0.72 -2.65 -11.46
CA SER A 305 1.18 -1.36 -11.98
C SER A 305 2.62 -1.39 -12.50
N ALA A 306 3.48 -2.20 -11.88
CA ALA A 306 4.87 -2.35 -12.26
C ALA A 306 5.06 -2.94 -13.69
N TYR A 307 4.04 -3.65 -14.20
CA TYR A 307 4.10 -4.34 -15.49
C TYR A 307 3.10 -3.80 -16.53
N THR A 308 2.26 -2.87 -16.13
CA THR A 308 1.25 -2.26 -17.00
C THR A 308 1.49 -0.78 -17.23
N ASP A 309 2.72 -0.29 -17.00
CA ASP A 309 3.11 1.13 -17.10
C ASP A 309 2.15 2.08 -16.36
N GLY A 310 1.64 1.63 -15.20
CA GLY A 310 0.70 2.38 -14.38
C GLY A 310 -0.73 2.45 -14.93
N VAL A 311 -1.04 1.71 -16.01
CA VAL A 311 -2.40 1.61 -16.53
C VAL A 311 -3.20 0.64 -15.67
N ALA A 312 -4.38 1.07 -15.21
CA ALA A 312 -5.28 0.25 -14.39
C ALA A 312 -5.95 -0.82 -15.24
N VAL A 313 -5.37 -2.02 -15.23
CA VAL A 313 -5.84 -3.23 -15.91
C VAL A 313 -6.73 -4.02 -14.95
N GLU A 314 -7.82 -4.59 -15.44
CA GLU A 314 -8.73 -5.40 -14.61
C GLU A 314 -8.62 -6.90 -14.95
N TYR A 315 -8.90 -7.29 -16.18
CA TYR A 315 -8.94 -8.70 -16.60
C TYR A 315 -8.75 -8.87 -18.12
N PRO A 316 -8.35 -10.07 -18.58
CA PRO A 316 -8.27 -10.36 -20.01
C PRO A 316 -9.66 -10.58 -20.62
N MET A 317 -9.78 -10.28 -21.91
CA MET A 317 -11.02 -10.36 -22.67
C MET A 317 -10.80 -10.98 -24.05
N VAL A 318 -11.89 -11.52 -24.62
CA VAL A 318 -12.04 -11.81 -26.06
C VAL A 318 -12.97 -10.78 -26.67
N TYR A 319 -12.51 -10.08 -27.70
CA TYR A 319 -13.23 -9.02 -28.37
C TYR A 319 -13.43 -9.32 -29.85
N ALA A 320 -14.60 -9.00 -30.38
CA ALA A 320 -14.98 -9.25 -31.79
C ALA A 320 -14.85 -7.98 -32.64
N PHE A 321 -14.36 -8.16 -33.86
CA PHE A 321 -14.19 -7.10 -34.86
C PHE A 321 -14.80 -7.48 -36.19
N VAL A 322 -15.35 -6.48 -36.89
CA VAL A 322 -15.74 -6.58 -38.33
C VAL A 322 -14.78 -5.65 -39.08
N GLY A 323 -13.82 -6.22 -39.79
CA GLY A 323 -12.70 -5.46 -40.33
C GLY A 323 -11.91 -4.78 -39.21
N SER A 324 -11.80 -3.45 -39.23
CA SER A 324 -11.17 -2.66 -38.17
C SER A 324 -12.13 -2.14 -37.10
N SER A 325 -13.42 -2.38 -37.24
CA SER A 325 -14.46 -1.85 -36.35
C SER A 325 -14.74 -2.83 -35.21
N ALA A 326 -14.68 -2.36 -33.98
CA ALA A 326 -15.07 -3.12 -32.80
C ALA A 326 -16.57 -3.43 -32.83
N ALA A 327 -16.92 -4.70 -32.63
CA ALA A 327 -18.31 -5.17 -32.61
C ALA A 327 -18.82 -5.45 -31.20
N GLY A 328 -17.92 -5.68 -30.25
CA GLY A 328 -18.23 -5.94 -28.85
C GLY A 328 -17.36 -7.04 -28.26
N TRP A 329 -17.44 -7.20 -26.95
CA TRP A 329 -16.77 -8.31 -26.28
C TRP A 329 -17.57 -9.62 -26.41
N MET A 330 -16.84 -10.73 -26.43
CA MET A 330 -17.41 -12.09 -26.52
C MET A 330 -17.25 -12.84 -25.20
N GLU A 331 -16.15 -12.59 -24.47
CA GLU A 331 -15.90 -13.14 -23.15
C GLU A 331 -15.07 -12.14 -22.32
N CYS A 332 -15.35 -12.10 -21.02
CA CYS A 332 -14.60 -11.36 -20.00
C CYS A 332 -14.24 -12.33 -18.88
N TYR A 333 -12.98 -12.45 -18.59
CA TYR A 333 -12.48 -13.35 -17.54
C TYR A 333 -12.19 -12.56 -16.26
N VAL A 334 -13.27 -12.18 -15.56
CA VAL A 334 -13.13 -11.36 -14.34
C VAL A 334 -12.54 -12.22 -13.22
N ASP A 335 -11.55 -11.67 -12.50
CA ASP A 335 -10.82 -12.36 -11.42
C ASP A 335 -10.23 -13.72 -11.85
N LEU A 336 -9.68 -13.79 -13.07
CA LEU A 336 -9.09 -15.02 -13.57
C LEU A 336 -7.90 -15.45 -12.71
N GLU A 337 -8.06 -16.57 -12.03
CA GLU A 337 -7.01 -17.27 -11.33
C GLU A 337 -6.77 -18.65 -11.95
N ILE A 338 -5.51 -19.00 -12.13
CA ILE A 338 -5.10 -20.36 -12.50
C ILE A 338 -4.12 -20.89 -11.47
N SER A 339 -4.23 -22.16 -11.11
CA SER A 339 -3.33 -22.79 -10.14
C SER A 339 -3.03 -24.25 -10.46
N LYS A 340 -1.85 -24.71 -10.06
CA LYS A 340 -1.46 -26.13 -10.13
C LYS A 340 -0.48 -26.50 -9.03
N PRO A 341 -0.41 -27.77 -8.61
CA PRO A 341 0.60 -28.23 -7.66
C PRO A 341 2.03 -28.00 -8.19
N LEU A 342 2.92 -27.62 -7.29
CA LEU A 342 4.36 -27.68 -7.49
C LEU A 342 4.82 -29.09 -7.11
N ASN A 343 5.22 -29.88 -8.11
CA ASN A 343 5.72 -31.27 -7.94
C ASN A 343 7.23 -31.27 -7.68
#